data_775b854ac44aa4d254894f9e64f84797
#
_entry.id   775b854ac44aa4d254894f9e64f84797
#
_cell.length_a   1.000
_cell.length_b   1.000
_cell.length_c   1.000
_cell.angle_alpha   90.00
_cell.angle_beta   90.00
_cell.angle_gamma   90.00
#
_symmetry.space_group_name_H-M   'P 1'
#
loop_
_entity.id
_entity.type
_entity.pdbx_description
1 polymer ?
#
loop_
_entity_poly.entity_id
_entity_poly.type
_entity_poly.pdbx_seq_one_letter_code
_entity_poly.pdbx_strand_id
1 'polypeptide(L)'
;MNAAIIFALLILLMLTGMPVSIALGLTVLTFLFTMTHVPIESVAMKLFTGIDNFEIMAIPLFILAGNFLTHGGVARRMINFATSMVGHFHGGLALAGVFACALFAAVSGSSPATVVAIGSIILPAMVKQGYPKRFGAGVVTTSGALGILIPPSIVMVMYSVTTNTSVGQLFMAGVVPGLLLAFLLGLTTWTLAKKRDYPRMPRATWGERLTAFRRSAWGLFLIVIVMGGIYTGVFTPTEAAGIAAVYAFVIAVFVYKDLKLKQVGKVLLDSAAMSAMLLYIITNAVLFSFLMTSENVPQAMATWLTSQGLGPIGFLIVVNLLLLLAGNVMEPSSIVLIMAPILFPVATQLGIDPVHFGIIIVVNMEVGMCHPPVGLNLYVASGITKMGISELTVAVMPWLLTMIGFLLLITYVPAISLWLPRLVYS
;
A
#
# COMPACT_ATOMS: atom_id res chain seq x y z
N MET A 1 -10.77 -30.90 7.35
CA MET A 1 -11.71 -31.06 6.22
C MET A 1 -12.46 -29.75 5.93
N ASN A 2 -13.03 -29.10 6.94
CA ASN A 2 -13.82 -27.86 6.78
C ASN A 2 -13.02 -26.69 6.16
N ALA A 3 -11.80 -26.44 6.61
CA ALA A 3 -10.93 -25.40 6.04
C ALA A 3 -10.73 -25.57 4.52
N ALA A 4 -10.48 -26.80 4.05
CA ALA A 4 -10.29 -27.09 2.62
C ALA A 4 -11.56 -26.80 1.81
N ILE A 5 -12.73 -27.09 2.36
CA ILE A 5 -14.03 -26.80 1.72
C ILE A 5 -14.26 -25.29 1.62
N ILE A 6 -13.97 -24.54 2.70
CA ILE A 6 -14.12 -23.09 2.74
C ILE A 6 -13.21 -22.43 1.69
N PHE A 7 -11.93 -22.79 1.65
CA PHE A 7 -10.98 -22.23 0.68
C PHE A 7 -11.32 -22.68 -0.76
N ALA A 8 -11.72 -23.91 -0.97
CA ALA A 8 -12.12 -24.39 -2.29
C ALA A 8 -13.34 -23.62 -2.81
N LEU A 9 -14.36 -23.40 -1.97
CA LEU A 9 -15.54 -22.61 -2.32
C LEU A 9 -15.19 -21.17 -2.62
N LEU A 10 -14.34 -20.53 -1.79
CA LEU A 10 -13.87 -19.16 -2.02
C LEU A 10 -13.15 -19.03 -3.37
N ILE A 11 -12.19 -19.93 -3.63
CA ILE A 11 -11.43 -19.91 -4.89
C ILE A 11 -12.35 -20.16 -6.08
N LEU A 12 -13.28 -21.12 -5.99
CA LEU A 12 -14.22 -21.43 -7.05
C LEU A 12 -15.10 -20.20 -7.38
N LEU A 13 -15.64 -19.51 -6.38
CA LEU A 13 -16.42 -18.30 -6.57
C LEU A 13 -15.57 -17.18 -7.20
N MET A 14 -14.34 -17.01 -6.76
CA MET A 14 -13.42 -16.02 -7.35
C MET A 14 -13.07 -16.33 -8.81
N LEU A 15 -12.91 -17.61 -9.18
CA LEU A 15 -12.64 -18.03 -10.55
C LEU A 15 -13.82 -17.76 -11.51
N THR A 16 -15.04 -17.58 -11.01
CA THR A 16 -16.18 -17.11 -11.82
C THR A 16 -16.10 -15.64 -12.22
N GLY A 17 -15.08 -14.89 -11.74
CA GLY A 17 -14.96 -13.44 -11.93
C GLY A 17 -15.77 -12.63 -10.92
N MET A 18 -16.28 -13.24 -9.87
CA MET A 18 -17.05 -12.58 -8.81
C MET A 18 -16.16 -11.64 -8.00
N PRO A 19 -16.61 -10.41 -7.65
CA PRO A 19 -15.88 -9.52 -6.76
C PRO A 19 -15.55 -10.20 -5.43
N VAL A 20 -14.32 -9.98 -4.93
CA VAL A 20 -13.79 -10.63 -3.70
C VAL A 20 -14.73 -10.45 -2.51
N SER A 21 -15.30 -9.26 -2.34
CA SER A 21 -16.25 -8.97 -1.26
C SER A 21 -17.48 -9.89 -1.28
N ILE A 22 -18.03 -10.13 -2.47
CA ILE A 22 -19.20 -10.99 -2.65
C ILE A 22 -18.79 -12.46 -2.47
N ALA A 23 -17.67 -12.88 -3.05
CA ALA A 23 -17.14 -14.22 -2.91
C ALA A 23 -16.92 -14.60 -1.44
N LEU A 24 -16.33 -13.69 -0.65
CA LEU A 24 -16.15 -13.87 0.81
C LEU A 24 -17.50 -14.05 1.52
N GLY A 25 -18.42 -13.12 1.33
CA GLY A 25 -19.73 -13.15 1.98
C GLY A 25 -20.50 -14.42 1.63
N LEU A 26 -20.57 -14.79 0.34
CA LEU A 26 -21.24 -16.02 -0.10
C LEU A 26 -20.57 -17.28 0.43
N THR A 27 -19.25 -17.35 0.45
CA THR A 27 -18.51 -18.48 1.04
C THR A 27 -18.92 -18.69 2.49
N VAL A 28 -18.88 -17.61 3.28
CA VAL A 28 -19.22 -17.70 4.70
C VAL A 28 -20.68 -18.06 4.92
N LEU A 29 -21.60 -17.37 4.26
CA LEU A 29 -23.03 -17.64 4.41
C LEU A 29 -23.37 -19.05 3.97
N THR A 30 -22.84 -19.51 2.83
CA THR A 30 -23.07 -20.89 2.35
C THR A 30 -22.58 -21.91 3.38
N PHE A 31 -21.36 -21.74 3.90
CA PHE A 31 -20.81 -22.66 4.89
C PHE A 31 -21.59 -22.62 6.22
N LEU A 32 -21.90 -21.44 6.73
CA LEU A 32 -22.64 -21.28 7.99
C LEU A 32 -24.03 -21.91 7.91
N PHE A 33 -24.76 -21.74 6.81
CA PHE A 33 -26.10 -22.30 6.65
C PHE A 33 -26.13 -23.79 6.31
N THR A 34 -25.07 -24.33 5.69
CA THR A 34 -25.08 -25.74 5.26
C THR A 34 -24.31 -26.65 6.18
N MET A 35 -23.29 -26.17 6.87
CA MET A 35 -22.31 -27.00 7.59
C MET A 35 -22.25 -26.69 9.10
N THR A 36 -22.93 -25.62 9.57
CA THR A 36 -22.92 -25.22 10.99
C THR A 36 -24.30 -24.96 11.52
N HIS A 37 -24.43 -24.88 12.84
CA HIS A 37 -25.66 -24.49 13.54
C HIS A 37 -25.58 -23.09 14.14
N VAL A 38 -24.76 -22.21 13.56
CA VAL A 38 -24.61 -20.82 14.04
C VAL A 38 -25.90 -20.04 13.78
N PRO A 39 -26.53 -19.43 14.79
CA PRO A 39 -27.74 -18.63 14.62
C PRO A 39 -27.51 -17.45 13.68
N ILE A 40 -28.50 -17.13 12.84
CA ILE A 40 -28.43 -16.00 11.90
C ILE A 40 -28.25 -14.66 12.60
N GLU A 41 -28.78 -14.53 13.81
CA GLU A 41 -28.63 -13.36 14.66
C GLU A 41 -27.15 -13.10 14.99
N SER A 42 -26.37 -14.15 15.23
CA SER A 42 -24.92 -14.04 15.48
C SER A 42 -24.18 -13.54 14.24
N VAL A 43 -24.60 -13.99 13.05
CA VAL A 43 -24.05 -13.52 11.77
C VAL A 43 -24.37 -12.04 11.57
N ALA A 44 -25.63 -11.64 11.76
CA ALA A 44 -26.05 -10.24 11.63
C ALA A 44 -25.34 -9.34 12.66
N MET A 45 -25.21 -9.79 13.90
CA MET A 45 -24.47 -9.07 14.93
C MET A 45 -23.00 -8.91 14.57
N LYS A 46 -22.35 -9.94 14.03
CA LYS A 46 -20.93 -9.87 13.58
C LYS A 46 -20.74 -8.93 12.40
N LEU A 47 -21.66 -8.90 11.44
CA LEU A 47 -21.62 -7.94 10.33
C LEU A 47 -21.71 -6.50 10.84
N PHE A 48 -22.57 -6.24 11.82
CA PHE A 48 -22.76 -4.91 12.38
C PHE A 48 -21.56 -4.49 13.26
N THR A 49 -21.16 -5.33 14.22
CA THR A 49 -20.05 -5.02 15.14
C THR A 49 -18.69 -5.02 14.46
N GLY A 50 -18.54 -5.71 13.33
CA GLY A 50 -17.30 -5.79 12.59
C GLY A 50 -16.87 -4.48 11.95
N ILE A 51 -17.81 -3.56 11.72
CA ILE A 51 -17.54 -2.21 11.20
C ILE A 51 -17.66 -1.12 12.27
N ASP A 52 -18.10 -1.49 13.48
CA ASP A 52 -18.19 -0.58 14.62
C ASP A 52 -16.82 -0.43 15.30
N ASN A 53 -15.89 0.12 14.55
CA ASN A 53 -14.53 0.39 15.01
C ASN A 53 -14.11 1.79 14.54
N PHE A 54 -13.66 2.61 15.49
CA PHE A 54 -13.28 3.99 15.23
C PHE A 54 -12.14 4.13 14.22
N GLU A 55 -11.18 3.19 14.21
CA GLU A 55 -10.04 3.22 13.28
C GLU A 55 -10.46 3.00 11.83
N ILE A 56 -11.57 2.31 11.56
CA ILE A 56 -12.11 2.10 10.20
C ILE A 56 -12.45 3.44 9.54
N MET A 57 -12.89 4.44 10.32
CA MET A 57 -13.22 5.77 9.79
C MET A 57 -12.00 6.49 9.19
N ALA A 58 -10.79 6.13 9.57
CA ALA A 58 -9.57 6.68 8.96
C ALA A 58 -9.47 6.35 7.45
N ILE A 59 -9.99 5.19 7.01
CA ILE A 59 -9.90 4.73 5.62
C ILE A 59 -10.60 5.68 4.64
N PRO A 60 -11.91 6.00 4.79
CA PRO A 60 -12.59 6.96 3.93
C PRO A 60 -11.94 8.34 3.93
N LEU A 61 -11.47 8.79 5.09
CA LEU A 61 -10.87 10.10 5.24
C LEU A 61 -9.50 10.21 4.56
N PHE A 62 -8.63 9.20 4.67
CA PHE A 62 -7.38 9.15 3.91
C PHE A 62 -7.60 9.00 2.40
N ILE A 63 -8.60 8.22 1.96
CA ILE A 63 -8.98 8.14 0.55
C ILE A 63 -9.38 9.51 0.01
N LEU A 64 -10.20 10.22 0.77
CA LEU A 64 -10.67 11.56 0.40
C LEU A 64 -9.50 12.55 0.33
N ALA A 65 -8.61 12.55 1.34
CA ALA A 65 -7.39 13.36 1.34
C ALA A 65 -6.51 13.06 0.11
N GLY A 66 -6.21 11.78 -0.16
CA GLY A 66 -5.41 11.34 -1.31
C GLY A 66 -6.00 11.77 -2.65
N ASN A 67 -7.32 11.67 -2.81
CA ASN A 67 -8.03 12.09 -4.02
C ASN A 67 -7.98 13.61 -4.22
N PHE A 68 -8.18 14.42 -3.16
CA PHE A 68 -8.02 15.87 -3.26
C PHE A 68 -6.60 16.27 -3.67
N LEU A 69 -5.57 15.61 -3.14
CA LEU A 69 -4.18 15.93 -3.47
C LEU A 69 -3.79 15.48 -4.88
N THR A 70 -4.32 14.33 -5.31
CA THR A 70 -4.10 13.82 -6.68
C THR A 70 -4.64 14.81 -7.71
N HIS A 71 -5.86 15.29 -7.51
CA HIS A 71 -6.51 16.27 -8.43
C HIS A 71 -6.05 17.71 -8.18
N GLY A 72 -5.54 18.02 -6.99
CA GLY A 72 -5.10 19.35 -6.55
C GLY A 72 -3.70 19.77 -7.01
N GLY A 73 -3.06 19.02 -7.93
CA GLY A 73 -1.79 19.42 -8.53
C GLY A 73 -0.58 19.33 -7.60
N VAL A 74 -0.70 18.62 -6.47
CA VAL A 74 0.39 18.38 -5.50
C VAL A 74 1.49 17.55 -6.14
N ALA A 75 1.13 16.48 -6.89
CA ALA A 75 2.08 15.60 -7.56
C ALA A 75 3.05 16.37 -8.47
N ARG A 76 2.55 17.30 -9.28
CA ARG A 76 3.38 18.15 -10.17
C ARG A 76 4.40 18.99 -9.38
N ARG A 77 3.99 19.54 -8.24
CA ARG A 77 4.88 20.36 -7.41
C ARG A 77 5.95 19.52 -6.72
N MET A 78 5.59 18.33 -6.25
CA MET A 78 6.53 17.36 -5.68
C MET A 78 7.54 16.88 -6.73
N ILE A 79 7.13 16.62 -7.97
CA ILE A 79 8.02 16.28 -9.07
C ILE A 79 9.01 17.41 -9.34
N ASN A 80 8.54 18.67 -9.39
CA ASN A 80 9.41 19.81 -9.62
C ASN A 80 10.44 19.99 -8.50
N PHE A 81 10.01 19.82 -7.25
CA PHE A 81 10.91 19.82 -6.11
C PHE A 81 11.93 18.68 -6.18
N ALA A 82 11.49 17.45 -6.38
CA ALA A 82 12.36 16.29 -6.54
C ALA A 82 13.37 16.49 -7.68
N THR A 83 12.92 17.02 -8.83
CA THR A 83 13.79 17.33 -9.96
C THR A 83 14.85 18.36 -9.63
N SER A 84 14.51 19.40 -8.86
CA SER A 84 15.49 20.42 -8.43
C SER A 84 16.56 19.84 -7.49
N MET A 85 16.24 18.78 -6.75
CA MET A 85 17.16 18.15 -5.79
C MET A 85 18.08 17.13 -6.46
N VAL A 86 17.52 16.24 -7.29
CA VAL A 86 18.27 15.08 -7.82
C VAL A 86 18.42 15.07 -9.35
N GLY A 87 17.89 16.06 -10.06
CA GLY A 87 17.91 16.11 -11.53
C GLY A 87 19.29 16.13 -12.16
N HIS A 88 20.31 16.61 -11.46
CA HIS A 88 21.68 16.73 -11.93
C HIS A 88 22.48 15.41 -11.92
N PHE A 89 21.94 14.34 -11.33
CA PHE A 89 22.55 13.01 -11.39
C PHE A 89 22.26 12.31 -12.72
N HIS A 90 23.00 11.22 -13.04
CA HIS A 90 22.68 10.35 -14.15
C HIS A 90 21.29 9.78 -13.98
N GLY A 91 20.45 9.90 -15.02
CA GLY A 91 19.06 9.51 -14.90
C GLY A 91 18.26 10.41 -13.97
N GLY A 92 18.66 11.70 -13.87
CA GLY A 92 18.12 12.63 -12.86
C GLY A 92 16.61 12.78 -12.87
N LEU A 93 15.98 12.74 -14.05
CA LEU A 93 14.50 12.79 -14.12
C LEU A 93 13.85 11.49 -13.63
N ALA A 94 14.49 10.34 -13.86
CA ALA A 94 14.01 9.07 -13.32
C ALA A 94 14.17 9.00 -11.80
N LEU A 95 15.31 9.48 -11.26
CA LEU A 95 15.52 9.64 -9.81
C LEU A 95 14.52 10.59 -9.19
N ALA A 96 14.21 11.68 -9.88
CA ALA A 96 13.15 12.61 -9.45
C ALA A 96 11.78 11.91 -9.41
N GLY A 97 11.52 10.97 -10.32
CA GLY A 97 10.34 10.12 -10.29
C GLY A 97 10.27 9.24 -9.04
N VAL A 98 11.36 8.55 -8.68
CA VAL A 98 11.44 7.74 -7.45
C VAL A 98 11.21 8.61 -6.20
N PHE A 99 11.93 9.74 -6.12
CA PHE A 99 11.80 10.64 -4.97
C PHE A 99 10.40 11.27 -4.88
N ALA A 100 9.82 11.68 -6.01
CA ALA A 100 8.45 12.20 -6.05
C ALA A 100 7.42 11.12 -5.66
N CYS A 101 7.60 9.86 -6.07
CA CYS A 101 6.78 8.75 -5.61
C CYS A 101 6.86 8.58 -4.09
N ALA A 102 8.05 8.63 -3.49
CA ALA A 102 8.21 8.53 -2.05
C ALA A 102 7.50 9.69 -1.30
N LEU A 103 7.66 10.93 -1.78
CA LEU A 103 6.99 12.09 -1.21
C LEU A 103 5.47 12.02 -1.37
N PHE A 104 5.00 11.60 -2.54
CA PHE A 104 3.57 11.50 -2.81
C PHE A 104 2.93 10.30 -2.09
N ALA A 105 3.66 9.21 -1.91
CA ALA A 105 3.27 8.06 -1.11
C ALA A 105 2.89 8.47 0.32
N ALA A 106 3.74 9.29 0.95
CA ALA A 106 3.53 9.82 2.31
C ALA A 106 2.27 10.70 2.45
N VAL A 107 1.52 10.91 1.37
CA VAL A 107 0.32 11.74 1.36
C VAL A 107 -0.88 11.00 0.80
N SER A 108 -0.67 10.12 -0.19
CA SER A 108 -1.74 9.41 -0.90
C SER A 108 -2.19 8.12 -0.21
N GLY A 109 -1.28 7.44 0.47
CA GLY A 109 -1.54 6.15 1.11
C GLY A 109 -1.93 5.01 0.16
N SER A 110 -1.77 5.22 -1.17
CA SER A 110 -2.22 4.30 -2.22
C SER A 110 -1.19 4.15 -3.33
N SER A 111 -0.83 2.91 -3.62
CA SER A 111 0.13 2.59 -4.67
C SER A 111 -0.39 2.91 -6.09
N PRO A 112 -1.59 2.47 -6.51
CA PRO A 112 -2.13 2.81 -7.82
C PRO A 112 -2.28 4.32 -8.03
N ALA A 113 -2.73 5.06 -7.02
CA ALA A 113 -2.85 6.51 -7.07
C ALA A 113 -1.49 7.17 -7.29
N THR A 114 -0.43 6.69 -6.63
CA THR A 114 0.94 7.17 -6.79
C THR A 114 1.46 6.91 -8.21
N VAL A 115 1.25 5.69 -8.75
CA VAL A 115 1.60 5.36 -10.16
C VAL A 115 0.92 6.30 -11.13
N VAL A 116 -0.39 6.53 -10.97
CA VAL A 116 -1.15 7.43 -11.85
C VAL A 116 -0.66 8.88 -11.72
N ALA A 117 -0.60 9.41 -10.51
CA ALA A 117 -0.31 10.82 -10.27
C ALA A 117 1.10 11.22 -10.72
N ILE A 118 2.11 10.41 -10.40
CA ILE A 118 3.49 10.69 -10.76
C ILE A 118 3.79 10.21 -12.18
N GLY A 119 3.34 9.00 -12.55
CA GLY A 119 3.62 8.38 -13.83
C GLY A 119 3.07 9.14 -15.02
N SER A 120 1.84 9.68 -14.92
CA SER A 120 1.22 10.46 -15.98
C SER A 120 1.99 11.74 -16.34
N ILE A 121 2.79 12.26 -15.42
CA ILE A 121 3.58 13.50 -15.60
C ILE A 121 5.04 13.15 -15.95
N ILE A 122 5.67 12.26 -15.17
CA ILE A 122 7.10 12.01 -15.29
C ILE A 122 7.45 11.19 -16.55
N LEU A 123 6.62 10.21 -16.91
CA LEU A 123 6.91 9.32 -18.04
C LEU A 123 6.97 10.06 -19.38
N PRO A 124 5.97 10.91 -19.76
CA PRO A 124 6.07 11.71 -20.98
C PRO A 124 7.28 12.65 -20.97
N ALA A 125 7.62 13.23 -19.81
CA ALA A 125 8.79 14.09 -19.65
C ALA A 125 10.10 13.31 -19.86
N MET A 126 10.22 12.09 -19.34
CA MET A 126 11.36 11.21 -19.56
C MET A 126 11.52 10.87 -21.05
N VAL A 127 10.45 10.43 -21.71
CA VAL A 127 10.48 10.07 -23.14
C VAL A 127 10.91 11.29 -23.98
N LYS A 128 10.39 12.48 -23.68
CA LYS A 128 10.77 13.73 -24.35
C LYS A 128 12.24 14.09 -24.16
N GLN A 129 12.86 13.68 -23.04
CA GLN A 129 14.29 13.88 -22.79
C GLN A 129 15.18 12.75 -23.33
N GLY A 130 14.63 11.79 -24.09
CA GLY A 130 15.39 10.73 -24.73
C GLY A 130 15.55 9.46 -23.89
N TYR A 131 14.84 9.32 -22.77
CA TYR A 131 14.85 8.05 -22.05
C TYR A 131 14.02 7.00 -22.77
N PRO A 132 14.47 5.72 -22.82
CA PRO A 132 13.64 4.64 -23.32
C PRO A 132 12.35 4.52 -22.51
N LYS A 133 11.23 4.37 -23.20
CA LYS A 133 9.89 4.26 -22.57
C LYS A 133 9.85 3.11 -21.55
N ARG A 134 10.48 1.96 -21.86
CA ARG A 134 10.60 0.81 -20.95
C ARG A 134 11.28 1.16 -19.64
N PHE A 135 12.35 1.96 -19.69
CA PHE A 135 13.06 2.37 -18.48
C PHE A 135 12.18 3.24 -17.58
N GLY A 136 11.53 4.25 -18.16
CA GLY A 136 10.61 5.12 -17.44
C GLY A 136 9.42 4.34 -16.86
N ALA A 137 8.85 3.43 -17.63
CA ALA A 137 7.75 2.57 -17.19
C ALA A 137 8.18 1.69 -16.00
N GLY A 138 9.35 1.06 -16.05
CA GLY A 138 9.87 0.26 -14.94
C GLY A 138 10.03 1.08 -13.65
N VAL A 139 10.68 2.25 -13.74
CA VAL A 139 10.85 3.16 -12.58
C VAL A 139 9.51 3.55 -11.95
N VAL A 140 8.58 4.03 -12.76
CA VAL A 140 7.30 4.55 -12.23
C VAL A 140 6.45 3.45 -11.62
N THR A 141 6.36 2.30 -12.28
CA THR A 141 5.55 1.16 -11.80
C THR A 141 6.01 0.68 -10.43
N THR A 142 7.32 0.50 -10.26
CA THR A 142 7.88 -0.04 -9.01
C THR A 142 7.99 1.01 -7.91
N SER A 143 8.37 2.25 -8.25
CA SER A 143 8.43 3.33 -7.25
C SER A 143 7.04 3.75 -6.75
N GLY A 144 6.00 3.57 -7.56
CA GLY A 144 4.63 3.79 -7.11
C GLY A 144 4.19 2.83 -6.01
N ALA A 145 4.79 1.64 -5.92
CA ALA A 145 4.52 0.67 -4.87
C ALA A 145 4.78 1.24 -3.46
N LEU A 146 5.72 2.19 -3.30
CA LEU A 146 5.98 2.90 -2.04
C LEU A 146 4.70 3.49 -1.40
N GLY A 147 3.62 3.66 -2.19
CA GLY A 147 2.35 4.24 -1.74
C GLY A 147 1.60 3.47 -0.65
N ILE A 148 1.96 2.23 -0.37
CA ILE A 148 1.35 1.44 0.72
C ILE A 148 2.33 1.16 1.88
N LEU A 149 3.62 1.44 1.72
CA LEU A 149 4.61 1.23 2.79
C LEU A 149 4.95 2.52 3.54
N ILE A 150 5.10 3.63 2.81
CA ILE A 150 5.36 4.93 3.44
C ILE A 150 4.05 5.45 4.05
N PRO A 151 4.01 5.70 5.37
CA PRO A 151 2.78 6.14 6.02
C PRO A 151 2.40 7.60 5.66
N PRO A 152 1.08 7.92 5.72
CA PRO A 152 -0.03 7.07 6.12
C PRO A 152 -0.40 6.04 5.05
N SER A 153 -0.78 4.81 5.45
CA SER A 153 -1.10 3.72 4.53
C SER A 153 -2.45 3.11 4.86
N ILE A 154 -3.34 3.07 3.87
CA ILE A 154 -4.66 2.45 4.00
C ILE A 154 -4.54 0.95 4.31
N VAL A 155 -3.57 0.27 3.71
CA VAL A 155 -3.32 -1.17 3.92
C VAL A 155 -2.87 -1.46 5.36
N MET A 156 -2.06 -0.59 5.96
CA MET A 156 -1.67 -0.69 7.37
C MET A 156 -2.86 -0.48 8.31
N VAL A 157 -3.76 0.46 8.00
CA VAL A 157 -5.01 0.64 8.77
C VAL A 157 -5.88 -0.61 8.70
N MET A 158 -6.02 -1.22 7.51
CA MET A 158 -6.77 -2.47 7.36
C MET A 158 -6.16 -3.63 8.16
N TYR A 159 -4.83 -3.75 8.14
CA TYR A 159 -4.13 -4.74 8.97
C TYR A 159 -4.39 -4.49 10.46
N SER A 160 -4.29 -3.25 10.91
CA SER A 160 -4.59 -2.85 12.30
C SER A 160 -6.00 -3.28 12.72
N VAL A 161 -7.00 -2.97 11.91
CA VAL A 161 -8.40 -3.30 12.18
C VAL A 161 -8.63 -4.82 12.31
N THR A 162 -7.97 -5.62 11.47
CA THR A 162 -8.15 -7.08 11.46
C THR A 162 -7.37 -7.81 12.54
N THR A 163 -6.29 -7.19 13.05
CA THR A 163 -5.37 -7.83 14.02
C THR A 163 -5.37 -7.15 15.39
N ASN A 164 -6.10 -6.04 15.55
CA ASN A 164 -6.06 -5.16 16.74
C ASN A 164 -4.64 -4.67 17.07
N THR A 165 -3.79 -4.46 16.03
CA THR A 165 -2.45 -3.89 16.16
C THR A 165 -2.52 -2.38 16.03
N SER A 166 -1.80 -1.60 16.84
CA SER A 166 -1.83 -0.14 16.82
C SER A 166 -1.45 0.45 15.46
N VAL A 167 -2.33 1.27 14.86
CA VAL A 167 -2.07 2.02 13.61
C VAL A 167 -0.85 2.93 13.76
N GLY A 168 -0.71 3.61 14.90
CA GLY A 168 0.42 4.50 15.15
C GLY A 168 1.76 3.77 15.14
N GLN A 169 1.83 2.59 15.77
CA GLN A 169 3.03 1.75 15.74
C GLN A 169 3.33 1.21 14.33
N LEU A 170 2.31 0.80 13.57
CA LEU A 170 2.46 0.35 12.19
C LEU A 170 2.97 1.47 11.28
N PHE A 171 2.41 2.68 11.41
CA PHE A 171 2.88 3.83 10.65
C PHE A 171 4.33 4.15 10.98
N MET A 172 4.70 4.12 12.26
CA MET A 172 6.08 4.34 12.67
C MET A 172 7.02 3.27 12.13
N ALA A 173 6.59 2.01 12.16
CA ALA A 173 7.34 0.87 11.64
C ALA A 173 7.54 0.92 10.11
N GLY A 174 6.64 1.58 9.37
CA GLY A 174 6.73 1.74 7.92
C GLY A 174 7.72 2.82 7.46
N VAL A 175 8.09 3.79 8.32
CA VAL A 175 8.95 4.92 7.93
C VAL A 175 10.33 4.47 7.48
N VAL A 176 11.04 3.73 8.32
CA VAL A 176 12.42 3.28 8.03
C VAL A 176 12.46 2.32 6.83
N PRO A 177 11.63 1.26 6.78
CA PRO A 177 11.52 0.41 5.61
C PRO A 177 11.17 1.17 4.32
N GLY A 178 10.21 2.08 4.38
CA GLY A 178 9.79 2.88 3.22
C GLY A 178 10.89 3.77 2.66
N LEU A 179 11.62 4.47 3.53
CA LEU A 179 12.78 5.27 3.13
C LEU A 179 13.93 4.41 2.60
N LEU A 180 14.18 3.26 3.21
CA LEU A 180 15.22 2.32 2.75
C LEU A 180 14.86 1.75 1.38
N LEU A 181 13.61 1.35 1.14
CA LEU A 181 13.17 0.87 -0.18
C LEU A 181 13.26 1.98 -1.22
N ALA A 182 12.82 3.21 -0.90
CA ALA A 182 12.96 4.35 -1.80
C ALA A 182 14.42 4.61 -2.19
N PHE A 183 15.35 4.51 -1.21
CA PHE A 183 16.78 4.62 -1.45
C PHE A 183 17.30 3.49 -2.37
N LEU A 184 16.92 2.25 -2.11
CA LEU A 184 17.35 1.08 -2.93
C LEU A 184 16.80 1.17 -4.36
N LEU A 185 15.53 1.55 -4.55
CA LEU A 185 14.97 1.79 -5.88
C LEU A 185 15.67 2.96 -6.60
N GLY A 186 16.00 4.02 -5.86
CA GLY A 186 16.81 5.13 -6.36
C GLY A 186 18.22 4.69 -6.78
N LEU A 187 18.88 3.87 -5.96
CA LEU A 187 20.20 3.32 -6.24
C LEU A 187 20.18 2.42 -7.49
N THR A 188 19.17 1.54 -7.61
CA THR A 188 18.97 0.71 -8.81
C THR A 188 18.75 1.57 -10.04
N THR A 189 17.92 2.62 -9.94
CA THR A 189 17.67 3.57 -11.02
C THR A 189 18.95 4.29 -11.43
N TRP A 190 19.72 4.79 -10.46
CA TRP A 190 20.97 5.50 -10.71
C TRP A 190 22.04 4.61 -11.36
N THR A 191 22.23 3.39 -10.85
CA THR A 191 23.22 2.45 -11.38
C THR A 191 22.90 2.07 -12.83
N LEU A 192 21.64 1.78 -13.14
CA LEU A 192 21.20 1.48 -14.50
C LEU A 192 21.33 2.69 -15.43
N ALA A 193 20.96 3.88 -14.96
CA ALA A 193 21.07 5.11 -15.72
C ALA A 193 22.53 5.48 -16.00
N LYS A 194 23.43 5.31 -15.02
CA LYS A 194 24.87 5.52 -15.18
C LYS A 194 25.49 4.54 -16.17
N LYS A 195 25.12 3.25 -16.10
CA LYS A 195 25.63 2.21 -17.01
C LYS A 195 25.22 2.45 -18.47
N ARG A 196 24.06 3.09 -18.69
CA ARG A 196 23.50 3.36 -20.01
C ARG A 196 23.68 4.81 -20.46
N ASP A 197 24.40 5.61 -19.68
CA ASP A 197 24.68 7.04 -19.90
C ASP A 197 23.43 7.88 -20.24
N TYR A 198 22.37 7.70 -19.41
CA TYR A 198 21.13 8.43 -19.60
C TYR A 198 21.28 9.93 -19.26
N PRO A 199 20.45 10.81 -19.87
CA PRO A 199 20.56 12.26 -19.76
C PRO A 199 20.58 12.76 -18.31
N ARG A 200 21.30 13.87 -18.10
CA ARG A 200 21.32 14.64 -16.85
C ARG A 200 20.72 16.01 -17.10
N MET A 201 20.12 16.57 -16.08
CA MET A 201 19.69 17.96 -16.09
C MET A 201 20.78 18.88 -15.54
N PRO A 202 20.79 20.14 -15.90
CA PRO A 202 21.65 21.12 -15.23
C PRO A 202 21.36 21.15 -13.72
N ARG A 203 22.40 21.45 -12.95
CA ARG A 203 22.25 21.54 -11.48
C ARG A 203 21.43 22.80 -11.14
N ALA A 204 20.30 22.59 -10.46
CA ALA A 204 19.48 23.69 -9.99
C ALA A 204 20.22 24.56 -8.97
N THR A 205 20.06 25.87 -9.08
CA THR A 205 20.59 26.85 -8.12
C THR A 205 19.86 26.73 -6.77
N TRP A 206 20.46 27.26 -5.70
CA TRP A 206 19.82 27.28 -4.40
C TRP A 206 18.49 28.06 -4.40
N GLY A 207 18.38 29.13 -5.21
CA GLY A 207 17.16 29.90 -5.39
C GLY A 207 16.04 29.09 -6.04
N GLU A 208 16.37 28.31 -7.07
CA GLU A 208 15.42 27.41 -7.74
C GLU A 208 14.94 26.28 -6.80
N ARG A 209 15.85 25.69 -6.02
CA ARG A 209 15.51 24.66 -5.01
C ARG A 209 14.58 25.23 -3.94
N LEU A 210 14.89 26.40 -3.41
CA LEU A 210 14.05 27.07 -2.41
C LEU A 210 12.67 27.42 -2.97
N THR A 211 12.63 27.91 -4.21
CA THR A 211 11.38 28.21 -4.89
C THR A 211 10.53 26.95 -5.13
N ALA A 212 11.15 25.85 -5.58
CA ALA A 212 10.49 24.58 -5.76
C ALA A 212 9.97 24.01 -4.42
N PHE A 213 10.79 24.09 -3.35
CA PHE A 213 10.39 23.72 -2.00
C PHE A 213 9.18 24.55 -1.52
N ARG A 214 9.23 25.88 -1.61
CA ARG A 214 8.12 26.76 -1.19
C ARG A 214 6.81 26.44 -1.93
N ARG A 215 6.89 26.11 -3.22
CA ARG A 215 5.71 25.71 -4.01
C ARG A 215 5.14 24.35 -3.62
N SER A 216 5.97 23.42 -3.17
CA SER A 216 5.55 22.09 -2.69
C SER A 216 5.27 22.04 -1.18
N ALA A 217 5.66 23.09 -0.44
CA ALA A 217 5.64 23.12 1.04
C ALA A 217 4.25 22.80 1.61
N TRP A 218 3.19 23.34 1.03
CA TRP A 218 1.83 23.06 1.50
C TRP A 218 1.47 21.56 1.38
N GLY A 219 1.86 20.90 0.30
CA GLY A 219 1.66 19.44 0.17
C GLY A 219 2.53 18.65 1.15
N LEU A 220 3.79 19.06 1.32
CA LEU A 220 4.73 18.41 2.25
C LEU A 220 4.35 18.65 3.72
N PHE A 221 3.76 19.79 4.04
CA PHE A 221 3.34 20.12 5.40
C PHE A 221 2.22 19.19 5.90
N LEU A 222 1.43 18.62 5.02
CA LEU A 222 0.46 17.60 5.39
C LEU A 222 1.12 16.38 6.05
N ILE A 223 2.29 15.96 5.55
CA ILE A 223 3.06 14.87 6.16
C ILE A 223 3.41 15.23 7.61
N VAL A 224 3.85 16.46 7.84
CA VAL A 224 4.20 16.95 9.19
C VAL A 224 2.98 16.99 10.10
N ILE A 225 1.83 17.44 9.60
CA ILE A 225 0.57 17.47 10.37
C ILE A 225 0.16 16.06 10.79
N VAL A 226 0.08 15.13 9.83
CA VAL A 226 -0.41 13.78 10.07
C VAL A 226 0.56 13.00 10.95
N MET A 227 1.82 12.88 10.50
CA MET A 227 2.80 12.06 11.22
C MET A 227 3.23 12.72 12.53
N GLY A 228 3.44 14.03 12.53
CA GLY A 228 3.77 14.78 13.74
C GLY A 228 2.64 14.70 14.77
N GLY A 229 1.40 14.88 14.36
CA GLY A 229 0.24 14.81 15.24
C GLY A 229 0.03 13.43 15.86
N ILE A 230 0.19 12.36 15.07
CA ILE A 230 0.08 10.98 15.55
C ILE A 230 1.23 10.63 16.52
N TYR A 231 2.48 10.97 16.15
CA TYR A 231 3.66 10.59 16.94
C TYR A 231 3.80 11.37 18.25
N THR A 232 3.30 12.60 18.29
CA THR A 232 3.26 13.38 19.54
C THR A 232 2.04 13.07 20.41
N GLY A 233 1.12 12.19 19.94
CA GLY A 233 -0.10 11.84 20.65
C GLY A 233 -1.16 12.94 20.66
N VAL A 234 -0.99 13.99 19.86
CA VAL A 234 -1.98 15.09 19.73
C VAL A 234 -3.23 14.64 18.98
N PHE A 235 -3.05 13.75 18.00
CA PHE A 235 -4.14 13.19 17.20
C PHE A 235 -4.11 11.67 17.18
N THR A 236 -5.28 11.07 17.26
CA THR A 236 -5.48 9.68 16.85
C THR A 236 -5.32 9.56 15.33
N PRO A 237 -5.04 8.36 14.78
CA PRO A 237 -4.98 8.17 13.33
C PRO A 237 -6.23 8.62 12.58
N THR A 238 -7.42 8.44 13.18
CA THR A 238 -8.71 8.86 12.59
C THR A 238 -8.86 10.38 12.58
N GLU A 239 -8.51 11.05 13.67
CA GLU A 239 -8.52 12.52 13.73
C GLU A 239 -7.51 13.12 12.74
N ALA A 240 -6.31 12.54 12.65
CA ALA A 240 -5.29 12.94 11.68
C ALA A 240 -5.80 12.78 10.24
N ALA A 241 -6.53 11.70 9.94
CA ALA A 241 -7.16 11.49 8.63
C ALA A 241 -8.23 12.53 8.31
N GLY A 242 -9.07 12.90 9.30
CA GLY A 242 -10.06 13.97 9.17
C GLY A 242 -9.42 15.33 8.87
N ILE A 243 -8.38 15.69 9.63
CA ILE A 243 -7.61 16.92 9.42
C ILE A 243 -6.94 16.89 8.03
N ALA A 244 -6.38 15.74 7.64
CA ALA A 244 -5.77 15.57 6.33
C ALA A 244 -6.76 15.81 5.19
N ALA A 245 -8.00 15.30 5.29
CA ALA A 245 -9.02 15.49 4.28
C ALA A 245 -9.43 16.96 4.12
N VAL A 246 -9.68 17.65 5.23
CA VAL A 246 -10.01 19.09 5.23
C VAL A 246 -8.85 19.91 4.71
N TYR A 247 -7.64 19.65 5.19
CA TYR A 247 -6.44 20.35 4.74
C TYR A 247 -6.19 20.15 3.24
N ALA A 248 -6.28 18.90 2.75
CA ALA A 248 -6.12 18.58 1.34
C ALA A 248 -7.13 19.30 0.45
N PHE A 249 -8.40 19.37 0.88
CA PHE A 249 -9.45 20.15 0.21
C PHE A 249 -9.07 21.63 0.11
N VAL A 250 -8.70 22.24 1.24
CA VAL A 250 -8.32 23.66 1.30
C VAL A 250 -7.14 23.95 0.37
N ILE A 251 -6.12 23.10 0.40
CA ILE A 251 -4.93 23.27 -0.45
C ILE A 251 -5.29 23.11 -1.93
N ALA A 252 -6.04 22.10 -2.30
CA ALA A 252 -6.39 21.83 -3.70
C ALA A 252 -7.25 22.93 -4.32
N VAL A 253 -8.23 23.44 -3.58
CA VAL A 253 -9.25 24.37 -4.07
C VAL A 253 -8.84 25.83 -3.90
N PHE A 254 -8.34 26.22 -2.72
CA PHE A 254 -8.13 27.63 -2.38
C PHE A 254 -6.68 28.10 -2.47
N VAL A 255 -5.71 27.23 -2.16
CA VAL A 255 -4.29 27.59 -2.17
C VAL A 255 -3.70 27.35 -3.57
N TYR A 256 -3.77 26.13 -4.06
CA TYR A 256 -3.23 25.78 -5.39
C TYR A 256 -4.18 26.11 -6.53
N LYS A 257 -5.49 26.11 -6.27
CA LYS A 257 -6.53 26.44 -7.24
C LYS A 257 -6.52 25.56 -8.50
N ASP A 258 -5.90 24.38 -8.40
CA ASP A 258 -5.85 23.40 -9.49
C ASP A 258 -7.17 22.59 -9.58
N LEU A 259 -7.91 22.46 -8.45
CA LEU A 259 -9.22 21.83 -8.40
C LEU A 259 -10.32 22.90 -8.35
N LYS A 260 -11.17 22.94 -9.38
CA LYS A 260 -12.32 23.86 -9.40
C LYS A 260 -13.44 23.35 -8.50
N LEU A 261 -14.20 24.24 -7.84
CA LEU A 261 -15.33 23.88 -6.97
C LEU A 261 -16.35 22.96 -7.67
N LYS A 262 -16.59 23.17 -8.98
CA LYS A 262 -17.49 22.31 -9.78
C LYS A 262 -17.03 20.85 -9.87
N GLN A 263 -15.73 20.59 -9.67
CA GLN A 263 -15.14 19.26 -9.76
C GLN A 263 -15.10 18.55 -8.40
N VAL A 264 -15.31 19.27 -7.29
CA VAL A 264 -15.29 18.72 -5.93
C VAL A 264 -16.33 17.62 -5.77
N GLY A 265 -17.54 17.81 -6.31
CA GLY A 265 -18.61 16.79 -6.27
C GLY A 265 -18.17 15.45 -6.87
N LYS A 266 -17.38 15.48 -7.97
CA LYS A 266 -16.83 14.26 -8.58
C LYS A 266 -15.81 13.60 -7.67
N VAL A 267 -14.88 14.37 -7.08
CA VAL A 267 -13.87 13.83 -6.15
C VAL A 267 -14.54 13.19 -4.94
N LEU A 268 -15.58 13.81 -4.39
CA LEU A 268 -16.37 13.26 -3.29
C LEU A 268 -17.05 11.93 -3.70
N LEU A 269 -17.67 11.89 -4.89
CA LEU A 269 -18.34 10.69 -5.38
C LEU A 269 -17.35 9.54 -5.61
N ASP A 270 -16.21 9.80 -6.24
CA ASP A 270 -15.16 8.80 -6.49
C ASP A 270 -14.59 8.28 -5.17
N SER A 271 -14.38 9.17 -4.19
CA SER A 271 -13.91 8.79 -2.84
C SER A 271 -14.95 7.97 -2.09
N ALA A 272 -16.22 8.35 -2.17
CA ALA A 272 -17.32 7.63 -1.53
C ALA A 272 -17.49 6.22 -2.13
N ALA A 273 -17.41 6.08 -3.45
CA ALA A 273 -17.50 4.78 -4.13
C ALA A 273 -16.37 3.84 -3.70
N MET A 274 -15.11 4.35 -3.65
CA MET A 274 -13.97 3.56 -3.18
C MET A 274 -14.09 3.19 -1.71
N SER A 275 -14.53 4.11 -0.87
CA SER A 275 -14.74 3.87 0.57
C SER A 275 -15.82 2.82 0.80
N ALA A 276 -16.95 2.90 0.09
CA ALA A 276 -18.03 1.93 0.19
C ALA A 276 -17.57 0.52 -0.20
N MET A 277 -16.79 0.41 -1.29
CA MET A 277 -16.20 -0.86 -1.72
C MET A 277 -15.31 -1.47 -0.64
N LEU A 278 -14.40 -0.69 -0.05
CA LEU A 278 -13.49 -1.18 0.98
C LEU A 278 -14.21 -1.55 2.28
N LEU A 279 -15.16 -0.72 2.73
CA LEU A 279 -15.96 -1.02 3.92
C LEU A 279 -16.77 -2.30 3.73
N TYR A 280 -17.31 -2.52 2.54
CA TYR A 280 -18.04 -3.76 2.23
C TYR A 280 -17.13 -5.00 2.24
N ILE A 281 -15.88 -4.87 1.74
CA ILE A 281 -14.87 -5.94 1.85
C ILE A 281 -14.55 -6.22 3.33
N ILE A 282 -14.31 -5.18 4.14
CA ILE A 282 -14.00 -5.31 5.57
C ILE A 282 -15.13 -6.05 6.30
N THR A 283 -16.38 -5.67 6.06
CA THR A 283 -17.55 -6.32 6.68
C THR A 283 -17.58 -7.83 6.42
N ASN A 284 -17.39 -8.22 5.16
CA ASN A 284 -17.38 -9.65 4.79
C ASN A 284 -16.11 -10.37 5.28
N ALA A 285 -14.97 -9.67 5.35
CA ALA A 285 -13.73 -10.23 5.88
C ALA A 285 -13.80 -10.49 7.39
N VAL A 286 -14.45 -9.62 8.17
CA VAL A 286 -14.69 -9.85 9.60
C VAL A 286 -15.56 -11.10 9.80
N LEU A 287 -16.58 -11.28 8.97
CA LEU A 287 -17.41 -12.46 9.02
C LEU A 287 -16.61 -13.73 8.63
N PHE A 288 -15.75 -13.64 7.62
CA PHE A 288 -14.84 -14.72 7.24
C PHE A 288 -13.84 -15.06 8.37
N SER A 289 -13.27 -14.06 9.03
CA SER A 289 -12.41 -14.24 10.20
C SER A 289 -13.13 -14.95 11.34
N PHE A 290 -14.38 -14.59 11.60
CA PHE A 290 -15.23 -15.28 12.58
C PHE A 290 -15.38 -16.75 12.24
N LEU A 291 -15.70 -17.08 10.98
CA LEU A 291 -15.80 -18.47 10.51
C LEU A 291 -14.48 -19.24 10.68
N MET A 292 -13.34 -18.63 10.26
CA MET A 292 -12.02 -19.27 10.41
C MET A 292 -11.68 -19.59 11.86
N THR A 293 -12.01 -18.68 12.76
CA THR A 293 -11.76 -18.85 14.19
C THR A 293 -12.68 -19.90 14.81
N SER A 294 -13.97 -19.91 14.45
CA SER A 294 -14.94 -20.89 14.94
C SER A 294 -14.59 -22.32 14.49
N GLU A 295 -14.01 -22.48 13.32
CA GLU A 295 -13.53 -23.75 12.77
C GLU A 295 -12.09 -24.12 13.22
N ASN A 296 -11.49 -23.34 14.12
CA ASN A 296 -10.14 -23.54 14.65
C ASN A 296 -9.05 -23.66 13.55
N VAL A 297 -9.25 -23.00 12.41
CA VAL A 297 -8.31 -23.07 11.28
C VAL A 297 -6.92 -22.55 11.62
N PRO A 298 -6.75 -21.38 12.30
CA PRO A 298 -5.42 -20.90 12.68
C PRO A 298 -4.68 -21.89 13.60
N GLN A 299 -5.37 -22.49 14.58
CA GLN A 299 -4.80 -23.45 15.51
C GLN A 299 -4.37 -24.74 14.80
N ALA A 300 -5.18 -25.23 13.88
CA ALA A 300 -4.85 -26.40 13.06
C ALA A 300 -3.62 -26.14 12.18
N MET A 301 -3.51 -24.95 11.60
CA MET A 301 -2.34 -24.53 10.83
C MET A 301 -1.08 -24.46 11.69
N ALA A 302 -1.16 -23.84 12.86
CA ALA A 302 -0.02 -23.73 13.79
C ALA A 302 0.45 -25.13 14.21
N THR A 303 -0.46 -26.02 14.58
CA THR A 303 -0.14 -27.41 14.96
C THR A 303 0.50 -28.17 13.80
N TRP A 304 -0.02 -28.02 12.59
CA TRP A 304 0.55 -28.67 11.40
C TRP A 304 1.98 -28.17 11.13
N LEU A 305 2.20 -26.86 11.13
CA LEU A 305 3.52 -26.25 10.93
C LEU A 305 4.54 -26.76 11.98
N THR A 306 4.13 -26.79 13.24
CA THR A 306 4.98 -27.27 14.35
C THR A 306 5.28 -28.77 14.18
N SER A 307 4.31 -29.58 13.75
CA SER A 307 4.52 -31.01 13.52
C SER A 307 5.49 -31.30 12.37
N GLN A 308 5.61 -30.37 11.41
CA GLN A 308 6.60 -30.44 10.33
C GLN A 308 7.97 -29.93 10.74
N GLY A 309 8.18 -29.52 12.01
CA GLY A 309 9.42 -28.93 12.49
C GLY A 309 9.71 -27.53 11.94
N LEU A 310 8.71 -26.86 11.38
CA LEU A 310 8.83 -25.50 10.84
C LEU A 310 8.74 -24.50 11.98
N GLY A 311 9.88 -23.92 12.35
CA GLY A 311 9.96 -22.80 13.29
C GLY A 311 9.54 -21.47 12.64
N PRO A 312 9.76 -20.32 13.35
CA PRO A 312 9.39 -18.99 12.85
C PRO A 312 9.96 -18.68 11.46
N ILE A 313 11.19 -19.09 11.19
CA ILE A 313 11.84 -18.87 9.87
C ILE A 313 11.11 -19.63 8.76
N GLY A 314 10.81 -20.91 9.00
CA GLY A 314 10.08 -21.74 8.02
C GLY A 314 8.68 -21.21 7.76
N PHE A 315 7.97 -20.75 8.80
CA PHE A 315 6.69 -20.11 8.69
C PHE A 315 6.76 -18.83 7.79
N LEU A 316 7.73 -17.96 8.03
CA LEU A 316 7.92 -16.74 7.25
C LEU A 316 8.24 -17.02 5.77
N ILE A 317 8.97 -18.08 5.46
CA ILE A 317 9.20 -18.51 4.07
C ILE A 317 7.88 -18.88 3.41
N VAL A 318 7.07 -19.73 4.06
CA VAL A 318 5.76 -20.16 3.54
C VAL A 318 4.83 -18.96 3.36
N VAL A 319 4.77 -18.07 4.35
CA VAL A 319 3.96 -16.84 4.29
C VAL A 319 4.37 -15.96 3.13
N ASN A 320 5.67 -15.69 2.96
CA ASN A 320 6.16 -14.87 1.85
C ASN A 320 5.76 -15.45 0.49
N LEU A 321 5.94 -16.76 0.28
CA LEU A 321 5.57 -17.42 -0.97
C LEU A 321 4.07 -17.35 -1.22
N LEU A 322 3.26 -17.62 -0.19
CA LEU A 322 1.80 -17.60 -0.27
C LEU A 322 1.29 -16.18 -0.58
N LEU A 323 1.82 -15.17 0.10
CA LEU A 323 1.43 -13.77 -0.11
C LEU A 323 1.89 -13.24 -1.47
N LEU A 324 3.07 -13.64 -1.96
CA LEU A 324 3.52 -13.30 -3.32
C LEU A 324 2.61 -13.93 -4.38
N LEU A 325 2.18 -15.18 -4.21
CA LEU A 325 1.22 -15.84 -5.11
C LEU A 325 -0.15 -15.14 -5.07
N ALA A 326 -0.66 -14.81 -3.88
CA ALA A 326 -1.92 -14.09 -3.73
C ALA A 326 -1.86 -12.69 -4.34
N GLY A 327 -0.74 -11.98 -4.15
CA GLY A 327 -0.50 -10.63 -4.67
C GLY A 327 -0.51 -10.53 -6.20
N ASN A 328 -0.32 -11.66 -6.89
CA ASN A 328 -0.43 -11.71 -8.35
C ASN A 328 -1.86 -11.61 -8.88
N VAL A 329 -2.84 -11.97 -8.06
CA VAL A 329 -4.24 -12.16 -8.52
C VAL A 329 -5.20 -11.18 -7.85
N MET A 330 -4.87 -10.77 -6.63
CA MET A 330 -5.76 -9.96 -5.80
C MET A 330 -5.14 -8.62 -5.47
N GLU A 331 -5.99 -7.65 -5.15
CA GLU A 331 -5.53 -6.34 -4.65
C GLU A 331 -5.10 -6.43 -3.17
N PRO A 332 -4.16 -5.58 -2.72
CA PRO A 332 -3.57 -5.64 -1.38
C PRO A 332 -4.58 -5.64 -0.23
N SER A 333 -5.61 -4.80 -0.32
CA SER A 333 -6.61 -4.67 0.73
C SER A 333 -7.36 -5.98 0.96
N SER A 334 -7.77 -6.63 -0.12
CA SER A 334 -8.45 -7.93 -0.06
C SER A 334 -7.56 -9.02 0.53
N ILE A 335 -6.27 -9.05 0.15
CA ILE A 335 -5.33 -10.05 0.67
C ILE A 335 -5.13 -9.87 2.17
N VAL A 336 -4.88 -8.64 2.62
CA VAL A 336 -4.69 -8.35 4.04
C VAL A 336 -5.92 -8.76 4.84
N LEU A 337 -7.12 -8.40 4.38
CA LEU A 337 -8.37 -8.69 5.07
C LEU A 337 -8.69 -10.19 5.15
N ILE A 338 -8.25 -11.00 4.16
CA ILE A 338 -8.44 -12.45 4.14
C ILE A 338 -7.33 -13.16 4.93
N MET A 339 -6.08 -12.78 4.66
CA MET A 339 -4.93 -13.56 5.11
C MET A 339 -4.47 -13.16 6.52
N ALA A 340 -4.58 -11.87 6.90
CA ALA A 340 -4.13 -11.43 8.21
C ALA A 340 -4.86 -12.14 9.36
N PRO A 341 -6.19 -12.29 9.37
CA PRO A 341 -6.88 -13.00 10.45
C PRO A 341 -6.47 -14.48 10.60
N ILE A 342 -5.98 -15.08 9.52
CA ILE A 342 -5.56 -16.49 9.50
C ILE A 342 -4.10 -16.62 9.94
N LEU A 343 -3.23 -15.80 9.37
CA LEU A 343 -1.78 -15.91 9.57
C LEU A 343 -1.31 -15.26 10.87
N PHE A 344 -1.97 -14.18 11.30
CA PHE A 344 -1.59 -13.40 12.48
C PHE A 344 -1.58 -14.23 13.78
N PRO A 345 -2.62 -15.04 14.11
CA PRO A 345 -2.60 -15.88 15.30
C PRO A 345 -1.45 -16.89 15.29
N VAL A 346 -1.11 -17.42 14.12
CA VAL A 346 0.01 -18.35 13.96
C VAL A 346 1.34 -17.61 14.17
N ALA A 347 1.51 -16.43 13.57
CA ALA A 347 2.69 -15.61 13.72
C ALA A 347 2.97 -15.25 15.19
N THR A 348 1.93 -14.84 15.92
CA THR A 348 2.05 -14.48 17.35
C THR A 348 2.37 -15.67 18.23
N GLN A 349 1.80 -16.85 17.96
CA GLN A 349 2.14 -18.11 18.66
C GLN A 349 3.60 -18.51 18.44
N LEU A 350 4.17 -18.20 17.27
CA LEU A 350 5.58 -18.43 16.95
C LEU A 350 6.51 -17.32 17.47
N GLY A 351 5.98 -16.34 18.22
CA GLY A 351 6.75 -15.26 18.82
C GLY A 351 7.16 -14.16 17.85
N ILE A 352 6.52 -14.06 16.68
CA ILE A 352 6.76 -12.98 15.71
C ILE A 352 6.01 -11.74 16.20
N ASP A 353 6.72 -10.60 16.25
CA ASP A 353 6.14 -9.32 16.65
C ASP A 353 5.00 -8.90 15.72
N PRO A 354 3.82 -8.53 16.26
CA PRO A 354 2.64 -8.12 15.49
C PRO A 354 2.89 -6.98 14.50
N VAL A 355 3.66 -5.96 14.90
CA VAL A 355 3.96 -4.80 14.08
C VAL A 355 4.92 -5.17 12.96
N HIS A 356 5.96 -5.95 13.28
CA HIS A 356 6.90 -6.46 12.29
C HIS A 356 6.20 -7.34 11.24
N PHE A 357 5.31 -8.24 11.68
CA PHE A 357 4.54 -9.09 10.77
C PHE A 357 3.66 -8.28 9.82
N GLY A 358 3.04 -7.19 10.33
CA GLY A 358 2.29 -6.25 9.49
C GLY A 358 3.16 -5.62 8.39
N ILE A 359 4.37 -5.20 8.71
CA ILE A 359 5.31 -4.66 7.71
C ILE A 359 5.72 -5.72 6.69
N ILE A 360 5.97 -6.96 7.10
CA ILE A 360 6.26 -8.07 6.16
C ILE A 360 5.10 -8.25 5.18
N ILE A 361 3.85 -8.26 5.65
CA ILE A 361 2.67 -8.38 4.78
C ILE A 361 2.61 -7.21 3.80
N VAL A 362 2.78 -5.97 4.26
CA VAL A 362 2.73 -4.78 3.39
C VAL A 362 3.82 -4.83 2.32
N VAL A 363 5.05 -5.20 2.67
CA VAL A 363 6.15 -5.32 1.69
C VAL A 363 5.88 -6.44 0.68
N ASN A 364 5.29 -7.57 1.11
CA ASN A 364 4.84 -8.61 0.17
C ASN A 364 3.81 -8.07 -0.83
N MET A 365 2.86 -7.25 -0.37
CA MET A 365 1.86 -6.64 -1.24
C MET A 365 2.49 -5.69 -2.24
N GLU A 366 3.50 -4.92 -1.85
CA GLU A 366 4.26 -4.06 -2.77
C GLU A 366 4.91 -4.84 -3.91
N VAL A 367 5.59 -5.94 -3.57
CA VAL A 367 6.21 -6.84 -4.56
C VAL A 367 5.13 -7.45 -5.44
N GLY A 368 4.04 -7.96 -4.85
CA GLY A 368 2.93 -8.59 -5.56
C GLY A 368 2.26 -7.67 -6.58
N MET A 369 2.10 -6.38 -6.25
CA MET A 369 1.53 -5.40 -7.20
C MET A 369 2.40 -5.16 -8.44
N CYS A 370 3.70 -5.42 -8.37
CA CYS A 370 4.64 -5.26 -9.48
C CYS A 370 5.04 -6.58 -10.12
N HIS A 371 4.58 -7.72 -9.58
CA HIS A 371 4.95 -9.06 -10.02
C HIS A 371 3.98 -9.61 -11.09
N PRO A 372 4.47 -10.22 -12.19
CA PRO A 372 3.63 -10.90 -13.17
C PRO A 372 2.97 -12.16 -12.56
N PRO A 373 1.80 -12.67 -13.05
CA PRO A 373 1.19 -12.31 -14.34
C PRO A 373 0.23 -11.11 -14.28
N VAL A 374 -0.34 -10.77 -13.13
CA VAL A 374 -1.36 -9.73 -13.05
C VAL A 374 -0.77 -8.42 -12.54
N GLY A 375 -0.37 -8.34 -11.28
CA GLY A 375 0.23 -7.17 -10.66
C GLY A 375 -0.54 -5.85 -10.90
N LEU A 376 -1.27 -5.36 -9.92
CA LEU A 376 -2.15 -4.18 -10.08
C LEU A 376 -1.43 -2.96 -10.67
N ASN A 377 -0.19 -2.69 -10.23
CA ASN A 377 0.60 -1.56 -10.74
C ASN A 377 1.03 -1.76 -12.19
N LEU A 378 1.20 -3.01 -12.66
CA LEU A 378 1.48 -3.29 -14.07
C LEU A 378 0.28 -2.90 -14.95
N TYR A 379 -0.95 -3.18 -14.50
CA TYR A 379 -2.16 -2.76 -15.22
C TYR A 379 -2.33 -1.25 -15.24
N VAL A 380 -2.14 -0.60 -14.10
CA VAL A 380 -2.19 0.87 -14.01
C VAL A 380 -1.14 1.50 -14.92
N ALA A 381 0.09 1.01 -14.88
CA ALA A 381 1.18 1.48 -15.74
C ALA A 381 0.91 1.19 -17.22
N SER A 382 0.31 0.04 -17.57
CA SER A 382 -0.13 -0.26 -18.95
C SER A 382 -1.12 0.78 -19.46
N GLY A 383 -2.08 1.18 -18.62
CA GLY A 383 -3.05 2.26 -18.95
C GLY A 383 -2.38 3.58 -19.30
N ILE A 384 -1.31 3.96 -18.57
CA ILE A 384 -0.57 5.21 -18.76
C ILE A 384 0.41 5.09 -19.93
N THR A 385 1.16 3.98 -19.97
CA THR A 385 2.25 3.78 -20.92
C THR A 385 1.76 3.31 -22.30
N LYS A 386 0.57 2.71 -22.37
CA LYS A 386 0.09 1.98 -23.56
C LYS A 386 1.05 0.86 -24.01
N MET A 387 1.78 0.27 -23.06
CA MET A 387 2.63 -0.91 -23.26
C MET A 387 1.87 -2.16 -22.84
N GLY A 388 2.14 -3.29 -23.49
CA GLY A 388 1.60 -4.58 -23.08
C GLY A 388 2.15 -5.04 -21.73
N ILE A 389 1.37 -5.85 -21.00
CA ILE A 389 1.78 -6.38 -19.67
C ILE A 389 3.10 -7.15 -19.74
N SER A 390 3.27 -8.01 -20.77
CA SER A 390 4.51 -8.76 -20.96
C SER A 390 5.75 -7.86 -21.15
N GLU A 391 5.59 -6.75 -21.87
CA GLU A 391 6.66 -5.78 -22.06
C GLU A 391 6.97 -5.02 -20.75
N LEU A 392 5.95 -4.66 -20.00
CA LEU A 392 6.09 -4.04 -18.68
C LEU A 392 6.74 -4.98 -17.66
N THR A 393 6.39 -6.26 -17.69
CA THR A 393 7.03 -7.29 -16.85
C THR A 393 8.55 -7.31 -17.04
N VAL A 394 9.01 -7.27 -18.28
CA VAL A 394 10.45 -7.18 -18.57
C VAL A 394 11.02 -5.84 -18.12
N ALA A 395 10.26 -4.77 -18.30
CA ALA A 395 10.70 -3.42 -17.92
C ALA A 395 10.90 -3.25 -16.41
N VAL A 396 10.05 -3.84 -15.56
CA VAL A 396 10.14 -3.73 -14.10
C VAL A 396 11.18 -4.65 -13.46
N MET A 397 11.65 -5.68 -14.17
CA MET A 397 12.47 -6.75 -13.61
C MET A 397 13.65 -6.29 -12.74
N PRO A 398 14.48 -5.29 -13.13
CA PRO A 398 15.61 -4.88 -12.29
C PRO A 398 15.19 -4.34 -10.92
N TRP A 399 14.13 -3.57 -10.88
CA TRP A 399 13.59 -3.02 -9.62
C TRP A 399 12.80 -4.06 -8.83
N LEU A 400 12.09 -4.96 -9.51
CA LEU A 400 11.39 -6.08 -8.88
C LEU A 400 12.36 -6.98 -8.12
N LEU A 401 13.54 -7.29 -8.71
CA LEU A 401 14.60 -8.04 -8.01
C LEU A 401 15.10 -7.29 -6.77
N THR A 402 15.22 -5.96 -6.84
CA THR A 402 15.57 -5.12 -5.68
C THR A 402 14.49 -5.22 -4.61
N MET A 403 13.20 -5.17 -4.98
CA MET A 403 12.08 -5.29 -4.05
C MET A 403 12.02 -6.68 -3.39
N ILE A 404 12.27 -7.76 -4.15
CA ILE A 404 12.35 -9.13 -3.60
C ILE A 404 13.52 -9.23 -2.61
N GLY A 405 14.70 -8.71 -2.97
CA GLY A 405 15.85 -8.66 -2.05
C GLY A 405 15.54 -7.87 -0.78
N PHE A 406 14.82 -6.75 -0.91
CA PHE A 406 14.34 -5.97 0.21
C PHE A 406 13.31 -6.72 1.07
N LEU A 407 12.37 -7.46 0.46
CA LEU A 407 11.43 -8.30 1.18
C LEU A 407 12.16 -9.34 2.05
N LEU A 408 13.17 -10.00 1.51
CA LEU A 408 13.98 -10.95 2.30
C LEU A 408 14.71 -10.23 3.43
N LEU A 409 15.28 -9.06 3.17
CA LEU A 409 15.95 -8.27 4.19
C LEU A 409 15.00 -7.90 5.34
N ILE A 410 13.82 -7.36 5.03
CA ILE A 410 12.82 -7.00 6.03
C ILE A 410 12.34 -8.22 6.80
N THR A 411 12.06 -9.33 6.12
CA THR A 411 11.55 -10.55 6.75
C THR A 411 12.46 -11.06 7.85
N TYR A 412 13.79 -11.03 7.63
CA TYR A 412 14.76 -11.64 8.56
C TYR A 412 15.52 -10.64 9.43
N VAL A 413 15.30 -9.33 9.26
CA VAL A 413 15.93 -8.28 10.08
C VAL A 413 14.86 -7.41 10.73
N PRO A 414 14.21 -7.90 11.82
CA PRO A 414 13.12 -7.17 12.51
C PRO A 414 13.53 -5.77 12.99
N ALA A 415 14.81 -5.57 13.26
CA ALA A 415 15.33 -4.28 13.73
C ALA A 415 14.99 -3.12 12.78
N ILE A 416 14.89 -3.37 11.46
CA ILE A 416 14.61 -2.32 10.47
C ILE A 416 13.19 -1.77 10.65
N SER A 417 12.22 -2.60 10.94
CA SER A 417 10.82 -2.20 11.17
C SER A 417 10.54 -1.80 12.62
N LEU A 418 11.22 -2.41 13.59
CA LEU A 418 10.93 -2.22 15.01
C LEU A 418 11.79 -1.15 15.69
N TRP A 419 12.88 -0.69 15.05
CA TRP A 419 13.79 0.29 15.66
C TRP A 419 13.08 1.58 16.05
N LEU A 420 12.34 2.18 15.13
CA LEU A 420 11.66 3.46 15.37
C LEU A 420 10.46 3.32 16.34
N PRO A 421 9.56 2.32 16.23
CA PRO A 421 8.52 2.09 17.22
C PRO A 421 9.06 1.89 18.64
N ARG A 422 10.11 1.09 18.80
CA ARG A 422 10.73 0.85 20.10
C ARG A 422 11.35 2.10 20.72
N LEU A 423 11.89 3.01 19.90
CA LEU A 423 12.48 4.26 20.38
C LEU A 423 11.43 5.22 20.97
N VAL A 424 10.19 5.18 20.47
CA VAL A 424 9.14 6.15 20.80
C VAL A 424 8.16 5.59 21.83
N TYR A 425 7.91 4.28 21.83
CA TYR A 425 6.95 3.61 22.72
C TYR A 425 7.63 2.76 23.82
N SER A 426 8.97 2.87 23.96
CA SER A 426 9.74 2.22 25.04
C SER A 426 9.59 2.93 26.38
#